data_139bd4e6355ca429f82b895a9fcae3dc
#
_entry.id   139bd4e6355ca429f82b895a9fcae3dc
#
_cell.length_a   1.000
_cell.length_b   1.000
_cell.length_c   1.000
_cell.angle_alpha   90.00
_cell.angle_beta   90.00
_cell.angle_gamma   90.00
#
_symmetry.space_group_name_H-M   'P 1'
#
loop_
_entity.id
_entity.type
_entity.pdbx_description
1 polymer ?
#
loop_
_entity_poly.entity_id
_entity_poly.type
_entity_poly.pdbx_seq_one_letter_code
_entity_poly.pdbx_strand_id
1 'polypeptide(L)'
;MKYIFRLLAIIASFALLFAAYGGRVDPNVWTLPSLATLALPVVAVVVLALLALLVLFRQWRSAAVLVGALLLSWPTLRLITPFNLVKHVVDPQKTQLKVLTMNVTEFNWAGGNKKPSKNMRYILDQDADIVVIQEGLVYFSYEKLKTVKPMLEELYKKYPYRKKHFFDVGILSK
;
A
#
# COMPACT_ATOMS: atom_id res chain seq x y z
N MET A 1 -28.04 -27.26 -12.53
CA MET A 1 -27.22 -26.64 -11.46
C MET A 1 -25.71 -26.92 -11.61
N LYS A 2 -25.25 -28.16 -11.82
CA LYS A 2 -23.80 -28.46 -11.93
C LYS A 2 -23.06 -27.67 -13.02
N TYR A 3 -23.66 -27.47 -14.18
CA TYR A 3 -23.05 -26.71 -15.28
C TYR A 3 -22.92 -25.22 -14.96
N ILE A 4 -23.88 -24.63 -14.25
CA ILE A 4 -23.83 -23.22 -13.82
C ILE A 4 -22.68 -23.01 -12.86
N PHE A 5 -22.52 -23.87 -11.86
CA PHE A 5 -21.39 -23.78 -10.91
C PHE A 5 -20.02 -23.93 -11.59
N ARG A 6 -19.92 -24.79 -12.61
CA ARG A 6 -18.68 -24.93 -13.39
C ARG A 6 -18.38 -23.66 -14.18
N LEU A 7 -19.40 -23.10 -14.86
CA LEU A 7 -19.24 -21.87 -15.62
C LEU A 7 -18.83 -20.69 -14.72
N LEU A 8 -19.50 -20.53 -13.57
CA LEU A 8 -19.14 -19.52 -12.59
C LEU A 8 -17.71 -19.67 -12.07
N ALA A 9 -17.29 -20.90 -11.76
CA ALA A 9 -15.92 -21.15 -11.29
C ALA A 9 -14.88 -20.80 -12.37
N ILE A 10 -15.13 -21.11 -13.64
CA ILE A 10 -14.24 -20.80 -14.75
C ILE A 10 -14.14 -19.28 -14.94
N ILE A 11 -15.28 -18.57 -14.97
CA ILE A 11 -15.32 -17.12 -15.13
C ILE A 11 -14.59 -16.42 -13.96
N ALA A 12 -14.88 -16.84 -12.74
CA ALA A 12 -14.25 -16.29 -11.55
C ALA A 12 -12.74 -16.56 -11.50
N SER A 13 -12.30 -17.77 -11.92
CA SER A 13 -10.87 -18.10 -12.04
C SER A 13 -10.18 -17.23 -13.07
N PHE A 14 -10.79 -17.02 -14.23
CA PHE A 14 -10.25 -16.14 -15.26
C PHE A 14 -10.16 -14.71 -14.78
N ALA A 15 -11.24 -14.18 -14.16
CA ALA A 15 -11.24 -12.82 -13.61
C ALA A 15 -10.15 -12.62 -12.55
N LEU A 16 -9.96 -13.60 -11.65
CA LEU A 16 -8.92 -13.55 -10.63
C LEU A 16 -7.51 -13.55 -11.25
N LEU A 17 -7.23 -14.45 -12.17
CA LEU A 17 -5.94 -14.53 -12.84
C LEU A 17 -5.67 -13.28 -13.68
N PHE A 18 -6.67 -12.79 -14.41
CA PHE A 18 -6.56 -11.56 -15.19
C PHE A 18 -6.23 -10.36 -14.30
N ALA A 19 -6.93 -10.21 -13.17
CA ALA A 19 -6.64 -9.16 -12.20
C ALA A 19 -5.27 -9.34 -11.52
N ALA A 20 -4.87 -10.57 -11.18
CA ALA A 20 -3.61 -10.85 -10.52
C ALA A 20 -2.38 -10.59 -11.40
N TYR A 21 -2.51 -10.81 -12.71
CA TYR A 21 -1.39 -10.66 -13.66
C TYR A 21 -1.48 -9.42 -14.53
N GLY A 22 -2.58 -8.69 -14.47
CA GLY A 22 -2.83 -7.51 -15.29
C GLY A 22 -1.80 -6.39 -15.11
N GLY A 23 -1.25 -6.22 -13.92
CA GLY A 23 -0.20 -5.24 -13.65
C GLY A 23 1.15 -5.51 -14.33
N ARG A 24 1.31 -6.66 -15.02
CA ARG A 24 2.51 -6.98 -15.83
C ARG A 24 2.39 -6.50 -17.28
N VAL A 25 1.20 -6.08 -17.68
CA VAL A 25 0.96 -5.54 -19.03
C VAL A 25 1.23 -4.05 -19.01
N ASP A 26 2.00 -3.56 -19.99
CA ASP A 26 2.25 -2.13 -20.13
C ASP A 26 0.92 -1.38 -20.34
N PRO A 27 0.54 -0.45 -19.46
CA PRO A 27 -0.71 0.30 -19.57
C PRO A 27 -0.78 1.19 -20.82
N ASN A 28 0.35 1.56 -21.41
CA ASN A 28 0.40 2.30 -22.68
C ASN A 28 -0.03 1.43 -23.87
N VAL A 29 0.14 0.11 -23.77
CA VAL A 29 -0.29 -0.87 -24.77
C VAL A 29 -1.74 -1.28 -24.53
N TRP A 30 -2.09 -1.58 -23.30
CA TRP A 30 -3.44 -2.00 -22.93
C TRP A 30 -3.77 -1.67 -21.48
N THR A 31 -4.63 -0.68 -21.28
CA THR A 31 -4.98 -0.13 -19.97
C THR A 31 -5.87 -1.05 -19.12
N LEU A 32 -6.74 -1.84 -19.77
CA LEU A 32 -7.74 -2.65 -19.06
C LEU A 32 -7.15 -3.65 -18.05
N PRO A 33 -6.06 -4.41 -18.33
CA PRO A 33 -5.46 -5.30 -17.35
C PRO A 33 -4.94 -4.58 -16.10
N SER A 34 -4.36 -3.39 -16.25
CA SER A 34 -3.88 -2.58 -15.13
C SER A 34 -5.03 -2.12 -14.24
N LEU A 35 -6.16 -1.70 -14.84
CA LEU A 35 -7.37 -1.37 -14.11
C LEU A 35 -7.96 -2.60 -13.38
N ALA A 36 -7.94 -3.77 -14.03
CA ALA A 36 -8.40 -5.01 -13.40
C ALA A 36 -7.57 -5.35 -12.14
N THR A 37 -6.25 -5.04 -12.13
CA THR A 37 -5.40 -5.25 -10.96
C THR A 37 -5.86 -4.42 -9.76
N LEU A 38 -6.39 -3.23 -9.96
CA LEU A 38 -6.97 -2.43 -8.87
C LEU A 38 -8.20 -3.10 -8.24
N ALA A 39 -8.95 -3.87 -9.02
CA ALA A 39 -10.12 -4.60 -8.53
C ALA A 39 -9.74 -5.94 -7.85
N LEU A 40 -8.46 -6.36 -7.86
CA LEU A 40 -8.02 -7.65 -7.34
C LEU A 40 -8.49 -7.95 -5.90
N PRO A 41 -8.47 -7.01 -4.93
CA PRO A 41 -8.96 -7.30 -3.58
C PRO A 41 -10.45 -7.68 -3.57
N VAL A 42 -11.26 -6.96 -4.35
CA VAL A 42 -12.70 -7.22 -4.45
C VAL A 42 -12.96 -8.56 -5.14
N VAL A 43 -12.25 -8.82 -6.25
CA VAL A 43 -12.35 -10.09 -6.98
C VAL A 43 -11.96 -11.27 -6.08
N ALA A 44 -10.90 -11.12 -5.27
CA ALA A 44 -10.48 -12.16 -4.33
C ALA A 44 -11.56 -12.48 -3.30
N VAL A 45 -12.22 -11.47 -2.73
CA VAL A 45 -13.34 -11.67 -1.78
C VAL A 45 -14.50 -12.40 -2.44
N VAL A 46 -14.88 -12.01 -3.67
CA VAL A 46 -15.95 -12.68 -4.44
C VAL A 46 -15.59 -14.14 -4.73
N VAL A 47 -14.35 -14.42 -5.12
CA VAL A 47 -13.85 -15.77 -5.37
C VAL A 47 -13.89 -16.64 -4.10
N LEU A 48 -13.49 -16.08 -2.95
CA LEU A 48 -13.56 -16.79 -1.66
C LEU A 48 -15.01 -17.08 -1.25
N ALA A 49 -15.93 -16.12 -1.45
CA ALA A 49 -17.35 -16.33 -1.20
C ALA A 49 -17.93 -17.42 -2.12
N LEU A 50 -17.58 -17.39 -3.41
CA LEU A 50 -18.00 -18.42 -4.36
C LEU A 50 -17.40 -19.79 -3.99
N LEU A 51 -16.15 -19.85 -3.58
CA LEU A 51 -15.50 -21.07 -3.10
C LEU A 51 -16.27 -21.68 -1.91
N ALA A 52 -16.63 -20.84 -0.92
CA ALA A 52 -17.43 -21.28 0.23
C ALA A 52 -18.78 -21.86 -0.22
N LEU A 53 -19.47 -21.22 -1.15
CA LEU A 53 -20.72 -21.74 -1.74
C LEU A 53 -20.51 -23.09 -2.46
N LEU A 54 -19.46 -23.21 -3.26
CA LEU A 54 -19.17 -24.45 -3.97
C LEU A 54 -18.88 -25.62 -3.01
N VAL A 55 -18.18 -25.35 -1.91
CA VAL A 55 -17.94 -26.35 -0.85
C VAL A 55 -19.25 -26.73 -0.17
N LEU A 56 -20.08 -25.75 0.18
CA LEU A 56 -21.41 -25.99 0.80
C LEU A 56 -22.30 -26.86 -0.07
N PHE A 57 -22.32 -26.60 -1.38
CA PHE A 57 -23.08 -27.38 -2.37
C PHE A 57 -22.35 -28.63 -2.88
N ARG A 58 -21.22 -29.01 -2.24
CA ARG A 58 -20.43 -30.20 -2.56
C ARG A 58 -19.96 -30.27 -4.03
N GLN A 59 -19.69 -29.11 -4.63
CA GLN A 59 -19.21 -29.00 -6.02
C GLN A 59 -17.67 -29.08 -6.09
N TRP A 60 -17.10 -30.17 -5.60
CA TRP A 60 -15.66 -30.32 -5.38
C TRP A 60 -14.78 -30.04 -6.61
N ARG A 61 -15.24 -30.44 -7.81
CA ARG A 61 -14.49 -30.19 -9.05
C ARG A 61 -14.38 -28.72 -9.37
N SER A 62 -15.48 -27.96 -9.20
CA SER A 62 -15.50 -26.51 -9.40
C SER A 62 -14.71 -25.78 -8.32
N ALA A 63 -14.78 -26.25 -7.08
CA ALA A 63 -13.98 -25.72 -5.97
C ALA A 63 -12.48 -25.92 -6.22
N ALA A 64 -12.06 -27.10 -6.72
CA ALA A 64 -10.66 -27.36 -7.04
C ALA A 64 -10.10 -26.40 -8.11
N VAL A 65 -10.90 -26.02 -9.12
CA VAL A 65 -10.52 -25.03 -10.14
C VAL A 65 -10.25 -23.67 -9.50
N LEU A 66 -11.14 -23.19 -8.61
CA LEU A 66 -10.94 -21.93 -7.90
C LEU A 66 -9.73 -21.95 -6.96
N VAL A 67 -9.51 -23.06 -6.26
CA VAL A 67 -8.32 -23.24 -5.41
C VAL A 67 -7.05 -23.16 -6.26
N GLY A 68 -7.03 -23.81 -7.42
CA GLY A 68 -5.91 -23.69 -8.36
C GLY A 68 -5.65 -22.26 -8.80
N ALA A 69 -6.71 -21.50 -9.13
CA ALA A 69 -6.59 -20.08 -9.49
C ALA A 69 -6.08 -19.22 -8.33
N LEU A 70 -6.54 -19.48 -7.08
CA LEU A 70 -6.05 -18.79 -5.88
C LEU A 70 -4.57 -19.07 -5.62
N LEU A 71 -4.14 -20.33 -5.75
CA LEU A 71 -2.74 -20.72 -5.60
C LEU A 71 -1.84 -20.04 -6.65
N LEU A 72 -2.28 -19.99 -7.91
CA LEU A 72 -1.57 -19.31 -8.97
C LEU A 72 -1.51 -17.79 -8.75
N SER A 73 -2.56 -17.19 -8.18
CA SER A 73 -2.63 -15.75 -7.87
C SER A 73 -1.92 -15.38 -6.55
N TRP A 74 -1.52 -16.38 -5.75
CA TRP A 74 -0.96 -16.18 -4.42
C TRP A 74 0.21 -15.20 -4.35
N PRO A 75 1.20 -15.20 -5.29
CA PRO A 75 2.30 -14.25 -5.25
C PRO A 75 1.83 -12.79 -5.30
N THR A 76 0.81 -12.49 -6.11
CA THR A 76 0.25 -11.13 -6.21
C THR A 76 -0.66 -10.80 -5.02
N LEU A 77 -1.49 -11.74 -4.57
CA LEU A 77 -2.34 -11.57 -3.40
C LEU A 77 -1.51 -11.27 -2.14
N ARG A 78 -0.38 -11.93 -1.97
CA ARG A 78 0.54 -11.73 -0.85
C ARG A 78 1.16 -10.32 -0.86
N LEU A 79 1.37 -9.70 -2.02
CA LEU A 79 1.87 -8.32 -2.11
C LEU A 79 0.84 -7.30 -1.63
N ILE A 80 -0.44 -7.54 -1.90
CA ILE A 80 -1.54 -6.63 -1.53
C ILE A 80 -1.94 -6.81 -0.07
N THR A 81 -1.91 -8.05 0.42
CA THR A 81 -2.28 -8.39 1.80
C THR A 81 -1.12 -9.15 2.45
N PRO A 82 -0.10 -8.45 2.95
CA PRO A 82 1.04 -9.09 3.59
C PRO A 82 0.61 -9.70 4.94
N PHE A 83 0.54 -11.02 5.00
CA PHE A 83 0.36 -11.74 6.25
C PHE A 83 1.72 -11.88 6.93
N ASN A 84 2.01 -11.03 7.90
CA ASN A 84 3.23 -11.10 8.71
C ASN A 84 3.05 -12.13 9.84
N LEU A 85 3.04 -13.41 9.49
CA LEU A 85 2.86 -14.52 10.43
C LEU A 85 4.11 -14.78 11.28
N VAL A 86 5.26 -14.29 10.84
CA VAL A 86 6.52 -14.44 11.55
C VAL A 86 6.92 -13.10 12.15
N LYS A 87 7.02 -13.05 13.48
CA LYS A 87 7.64 -11.91 14.17
C LYS A 87 9.14 -11.96 13.88
N HIS A 88 9.66 -10.97 13.16
CA HIS A 88 11.11 -10.80 13.07
C HIS A 88 11.64 -10.42 14.45
N VAL A 89 12.40 -11.32 15.04
CA VAL A 89 13.16 -11.01 16.27
C VAL A 89 14.31 -10.12 15.83
N VAL A 90 14.32 -8.91 16.35
CA VAL A 90 15.40 -7.96 16.10
C VAL A 90 16.64 -8.47 16.85
N ASP A 91 17.73 -8.69 16.14
CA ASP A 91 19.00 -9.10 16.74
C ASP A 91 19.61 -7.93 17.53
N PRO A 92 19.70 -8.00 18.85
CA PRO A 92 20.20 -6.89 19.67
C PRO A 92 21.67 -6.57 19.44
N GLN A 93 22.44 -7.47 18.80
CA GLN A 93 23.85 -7.27 18.49
C GLN A 93 24.09 -6.51 17.17
N LYS A 94 23.03 -6.31 16.35
CA LYS A 94 23.13 -5.57 15.10
C LYS A 94 22.71 -4.12 15.28
N THR A 95 23.42 -3.24 14.60
CA THR A 95 23.02 -1.83 14.50
C THR A 95 21.61 -1.76 13.88
N GLN A 96 20.69 -1.14 14.60
CA GLN A 96 19.33 -0.97 14.15
C GLN A 96 19.16 0.43 13.58
N LEU A 97 18.51 0.52 12.42
CA LEU A 97 18.15 1.76 11.78
C LEU A 97 16.62 1.86 11.72
N LYS A 98 16.07 2.88 12.37
CA LYS A 98 14.62 3.15 12.30
C LYS A 98 14.33 4.02 11.11
N VAL A 99 13.60 3.47 10.14
CA VAL A 99 13.18 4.20 8.93
C VAL A 99 11.67 4.41 8.99
N LEU A 100 11.24 5.66 8.83
CA LEU A 100 9.84 6.05 8.68
C LEU A 100 9.60 6.49 7.24
N THR A 101 8.60 5.93 6.59
CA THR A 101 8.10 6.42 5.29
C THR A 101 6.64 6.83 5.45
N MET A 102 6.29 8.01 4.97
CA MET A 102 4.96 8.58 5.17
C MET A 102 4.56 9.52 4.03
N ASN A 103 3.39 9.28 3.45
CA ASN A 103 2.70 10.30 2.67
C ASN A 103 2.07 11.30 3.64
N VAL A 104 2.47 12.55 3.54
CA VAL A 104 2.06 13.58 4.49
C VAL A 104 0.94 14.47 3.97
N THR A 105 0.51 14.26 2.72
CA THR A 105 -0.60 15.01 2.08
C THR A 105 -0.45 16.52 2.36
N GLU A 106 0.68 17.09 1.92
CA GLU A 106 1.04 18.49 2.18
C GLU A 106 0.96 18.88 3.66
N PHE A 107 1.20 17.92 4.56
CA PHE A 107 1.02 18.06 6.02
C PHE A 107 -0.38 18.52 6.45
N ASN A 108 -1.41 18.28 5.61
CA ASN A 108 -2.79 18.74 5.79
C ASN A 108 -2.94 20.28 5.84
N TRP A 109 -2.08 21.00 5.11
CA TRP A 109 -2.03 22.48 5.15
C TRP A 109 -2.80 23.16 4.03
N ALA A 110 -3.17 22.46 2.99
CA ALA A 110 -3.91 23.01 1.84
C ALA A 110 -5.21 23.76 2.23
N GLY A 111 -5.68 23.62 3.45
CA GLY A 111 -6.88 24.28 3.98
C GLY A 111 -6.65 25.53 4.82
N GLY A 112 -5.43 26.10 4.86
CA GLY A 112 -5.17 27.32 5.67
C GLY A 112 -5.30 27.10 7.18
N ASN A 113 -5.13 25.89 7.66
CA ASN A 113 -5.28 25.55 9.06
C ASN A 113 -4.23 26.23 9.93
N LYS A 114 -4.68 27.06 10.86
CA LYS A 114 -3.84 27.72 11.87
C LYS A 114 -3.32 26.76 12.96
N LYS A 115 -3.59 25.46 12.85
CA LYS A 115 -3.22 24.45 13.87
C LYS A 115 -1.93 23.73 13.47
N PRO A 116 -1.09 23.34 14.45
CA PRO A 116 0.10 22.54 14.17
C PRO A 116 -0.25 21.24 13.43
N SER A 117 0.58 20.89 12.44
CA SER A 117 0.38 19.67 11.66
C SER A 117 0.53 18.43 12.54
N LYS A 118 -0.52 17.59 12.57
CA LYS A 118 -0.48 16.30 13.28
C LYS A 118 0.56 15.35 12.69
N ASN A 119 0.71 15.37 11.36
CA ASN A 119 1.68 14.54 10.65
C ASN A 119 3.10 14.89 11.05
N MET A 120 3.40 16.20 11.18
CA MET A 120 4.71 16.66 11.61
C MET A 120 5.02 16.28 13.05
N ARG A 121 4.06 16.45 13.96
CA ARG A 121 4.19 15.99 15.35
C ARG A 121 4.44 14.49 15.40
N TYR A 122 3.69 13.72 14.64
CA TYR A 122 3.89 12.28 14.55
C TYR A 122 5.32 11.91 14.10
N ILE A 123 5.87 12.60 13.08
CA ILE A 123 7.24 12.37 12.62
C ILE A 123 8.25 12.66 13.74
N LEU A 124 8.05 13.76 14.45
CA LEU A 124 8.93 14.14 15.58
C LEU A 124 8.87 13.11 16.72
N ASP A 125 7.66 12.62 17.05
CA ASP A 125 7.42 11.67 18.14
C ASP A 125 7.95 10.27 17.79
N GLN A 126 7.96 9.89 16.49
CA GLN A 126 8.50 8.60 16.05
C GLN A 126 10.02 8.49 16.24
N ASP A 127 10.73 9.59 16.28
CA ASP A 127 12.19 9.60 16.48
C ASP A 127 12.97 8.65 15.56
N ALA A 128 12.56 8.55 14.29
CA ALA A 128 13.23 7.71 13.30
C ALA A 128 14.61 8.28 12.94
N ASP A 129 15.53 7.43 12.48
CA ASP A 129 16.86 7.84 12.04
C ASP A 129 16.81 8.43 10.62
N ILE A 130 15.94 7.85 9.79
CA ILE A 130 15.65 8.33 8.43
C ILE A 130 14.16 8.48 8.26
N VAL A 131 13.72 9.60 7.68
CA VAL A 131 12.33 9.87 7.34
C VAL A 131 12.23 10.13 5.85
N VAL A 132 11.42 9.35 5.16
CA VAL A 132 11.07 9.54 3.74
C VAL A 132 9.66 10.09 3.67
N ILE A 133 9.52 11.30 3.12
CA ILE A 133 8.25 12.02 3.04
C ILE A 133 7.80 12.02 1.59
N GLN A 134 6.55 11.65 1.33
CA GLN A 134 5.87 11.83 0.06
C GLN A 134 4.83 12.95 0.19
N GLU A 135 4.56 13.66 -0.89
CA GLU A 135 3.63 14.80 -0.96
C GLU A 135 3.95 15.91 0.06
N GLY A 136 5.22 16.12 0.32
CA GLY A 136 5.70 17.15 1.25
C GLY A 136 6.34 18.37 0.60
N LEU A 137 6.37 18.41 -0.74
CA LEU A 137 7.13 19.41 -1.49
C LEU A 137 6.66 20.84 -1.25
N VAL A 138 5.37 21.04 -1.23
CA VAL A 138 4.72 22.33 -0.99
C VAL A 138 5.15 22.88 0.38
N TYR A 139 5.31 21.96 1.33
CA TYR A 139 5.68 22.30 2.70
C TYR A 139 7.05 22.96 2.82
N PHE A 140 8.05 22.47 2.11
CA PHE A 140 9.37 23.10 2.08
C PHE A 140 9.36 24.51 1.44
N SER A 141 8.27 24.85 0.76
CA SER A 141 8.04 26.18 0.18
C SER A 141 7.29 27.14 1.13
N TYR A 142 6.63 26.60 2.15
CA TYR A 142 5.84 27.36 3.13
C TYR A 142 6.63 27.84 4.35
N GLU A 143 7.94 27.98 4.24
CA GLU A 143 8.81 28.51 5.32
C GLU A 143 8.36 29.86 5.86
N LYS A 144 7.53 30.60 5.09
CA LYS A 144 7.01 31.90 5.44
C LYS A 144 5.79 31.91 6.35
N LEU A 145 5.14 30.75 6.57
CA LEU A 145 3.93 30.68 7.37
C LEU A 145 4.26 30.69 8.87
N LYS A 146 3.85 31.72 9.56
CA LYS A 146 4.15 31.95 10.99
C LYS A 146 3.79 30.79 11.92
N THR A 147 2.73 30.07 11.62
CA THR A 147 2.25 28.94 12.45
C THR A 147 3.00 27.64 12.25
N VAL A 148 3.72 27.50 11.12
CA VAL A 148 4.49 26.30 10.75
C VAL A 148 5.92 26.41 11.17
N LYS A 149 6.44 27.63 11.10
CA LYS A 149 7.86 27.89 11.31
C LYS A 149 8.44 27.24 12.58
N PRO A 150 7.80 27.32 13.76
CA PRO A 150 8.37 26.70 14.95
C PRO A 150 8.53 25.18 14.84
N MET A 151 7.51 24.50 14.28
CA MET A 151 7.57 23.04 14.10
C MET A 151 8.56 22.64 13.01
N LEU A 152 8.69 23.46 11.97
CA LEU A 152 9.67 23.25 10.92
C LEU A 152 11.09 23.41 11.44
N GLU A 153 11.33 24.41 12.29
CA GLU A 153 12.61 24.62 12.96
C GLU A 153 12.94 23.43 13.89
N GLU A 154 11.96 22.92 14.65
CA GLU A 154 12.11 21.73 15.48
C GLU A 154 12.46 20.51 14.62
N LEU A 155 11.74 20.29 13.50
CA LEU A 155 12.00 19.21 12.56
C LEU A 155 13.41 19.30 11.96
N TYR A 156 13.82 20.50 11.55
CA TYR A 156 15.11 20.74 10.94
C TYR A 156 16.27 20.66 11.94
N LYS A 157 16.03 20.99 13.20
CA LYS A 157 16.99 20.78 14.27
C LYS A 157 17.21 19.29 14.54
N LYS A 158 16.12 18.51 14.50
CA LYS A 158 16.17 17.06 14.73
C LYS A 158 16.78 16.31 13.54
N TYR A 159 16.50 16.78 12.31
CA TYR A 159 16.96 16.18 11.06
C TYR A 159 17.78 17.19 10.24
N PRO A 160 19.07 17.36 10.57
CA PRO A 160 19.91 18.36 9.91
C PRO A 160 20.23 18.01 8.45
N TYR A 161 20.29 16.71 8.12
CA TYR A 161 20.56 16.25 6.75
C TYR A 161 19.26 16.09 5.99
N ARG A 162 19.12 16.86 4.91
CA ARG A 162 17.87 16.97 4.16
C ARG A 162 18.15 17.02 2.67
N LYS A 163 17.40 16.22 1.92
CA LYS A 163 17.40 16.29 0.46
C LYS A 163 15.99 16.24 -0.08
N LYS A 164 15.68 17.19 -0.94
CA LYS A 164 14.44 17.24 -1.70
C LYS A 164 14.71 16.68 -3.09
N HIS A 165 13.85 15.80 -3.56
CA HIS A 165 13.89 15.30 -4.93
C HIS A 165 12.72 15.89 -5.73
N PHE A 166 12.85 15.89 -7.07
CA PHE A 166 11.76 16.28 -7.94
C PHE A 166 10.49 15.48 -7.59
N PHE A 167 9.30 16.07 -7.76
CA PHE A 167 8.02 15.41 -7.56
C PHE A 167 7.71 14.95 -6.13
N ASP A 168 7.82 15.86 -5.15
CA ASP A 168 7.17 15.68 -3.85
C ASP A 168 7.77 14.64 -2.91
N VAL A 169 8.99 14.20 -3.13
CA VAL A 169 9.69 13.31 -2.20
C VAL A 169 10.80 14.08 -1.48
N GLY A 170 10.81 13.95 -0.16
CA GLY A 170 11.86 14.48 0.71
C GLY A 170 12.47 13.39 1.58
N ILE A 171 13.76 13.49 1.85
CA ILE A 171 14.47 12.63 2.79
C ILE A 171 15.05 13.50 3.87
N LEU A 172 14.83 13.10 5.11
CA LEU A 172 15.39 13.72 6.32
C LEU A 172 16.18 12.65 7.06
N SER A 173 17.32 13.02 7.64
CA SER A 173 18.15 12.12 8.46
C SER A 173 18.75 12.88 9.64
N LYS A 174 18.97 12.16 10.73
CA LYS A 174 19.77 12.60 11.87
C LYS A 174 21.23 12.67 11.50
#